data_a365c0cc9ae816789e3d20c4587074cb
#
_entry.id   a365c0cc9ae816789e3d20c4587074cb
#
_cell.length_a   1.000
_cell.length_b   1.000
_cell.length_c   1.000
_cell.angle_alpha   90.00
_cell.angle_beta   90.00
_cell.angle_gamma   90.00
#
_symmetry.space_group_name_H-M   'P 1'
#
loop_
_entity.id
_entity.type
_entity.pdbx_description
1 polymer ?
#
loop_
_entity_poly.entity_id
_entity_poly.type
_entity_poly.pdbx_seq_one_letter_code
_entity_poly.pdbx_strand_id
1 'polypeptide(L)'
;MKFTKVFSAAIIIAAAASAVSICSAQSSASAAVTTTAATQSTAPYTEGGVWQITMVKTKPGMSDDYLKALAKIFKSTNDEAKRQGIITDYKILAGDAATQQDYDILLMVEYPNMAALDGLRDKTDPIGAKMLGTEDQQRQLAVKRLEIRDILGDKTMREITLK
;
A
#
# COMPACT_ATOMS: atom_id res chain seq x y z
N MET A 1 19.62 -8.41 -43.66
CA MET A 1 20.98 -9.01 -43.58
C MET A 1 20.93 -10.12 -42.56
N LYS A 2 21.23 -11.34 -43.03
CA LYS A 2 21.31 -12.58 -42.27
C LYS A 2 22.65 -12.64 -41.56
N PHE A 3 22.70 -13.20 -40.34
CA PHE A 3 23.80 -13.99 -39.76
C PHE A 3 23.22 -14.74 -38.59
N THR A 4 22.89 -15.96 -38.61
CA THR A 4 23.56 -17.26 -38.72
C THR A 4 24.51 -17.56 -37.56
N LYS A 5 24.01 -18.46 -36.69
CA LYS A 5 24.55 -19.72 -36.08
C LYS A 5 26.04 -19.72 -35.68
N VAL A 6 26.35 -20.44 -34.59
CA VAL A 6 27.16 -21.68 -34.52
C VAL A 6 27.33 -22.08 -33.05
N PHE A 7 26.82 -23.26 -32.62
CA PHE A 7 27.47 -24.54 -32.31
C PHE A 7 28.41 -24.48 -31.08
N SER A 8 28.18 -25.23 -30.08
CA SER A 8 28.34 -26.68 -29.87
C SER A 8 29.57 -26.95 -28.98
N ALA A 9 29.45 -27.69 -27.94
CA ALA A 9 30.09 -28.97 -27.71
C ALA A 9 29.98 -29.45 -26.26
N ALA A 10 29.48 -30.65 -26.13
CA ALA A 10 29.49 -31.47 -24.93
C ALA A 10 30.89 -32.03 -24.69
N ILE A 11 31.29 -32.14 -23.40
CA ILE A 11 32.31 -33.10 -23.00
C ILE A 11 31.81 -33.85 -21.76
N ILE A 12 31.59 -35.14 -21.96
CA ILE A 12 31.38 -36.17 -20.95
C ILE A 12 32.75 -36.64 -20.52
N ILE A 13 33.04 -36.69 -19.21
CA ILE A 13 34.07 -37.57 -18.64
C ILE A 13 33.50 -38.24 -17.40
N ALA A 14 33.40 -39.53 -17.47
CA ALA A 14 33.07 -40.44 -16.38
C ALA A 14 34.37 -40.94 -15.71
N ALA A 15 34.21 -41.37 -14.49
CA ALA A 15 34.99 -42.32 -13.68
C ALA A 15 35.49 -41.69 -12.37
N ALA A 16 35.46 -42.27 -11.20
CA ALA A 16 35.33 -43.66 -10.74
C ALA A 16 35.07 -43.64 -9.23
N ALA A 17 34.56 -44.71 -8.73
CA ALA A 17 34.21 -45.00 -7.36
C ALA A 17 35.35 -44.94 -6.38
N SER A 18 35.09 -44.46 -5.14
CA SER A 18 35.77 -44.91 -3.91
C SER A 18 34.80 -44.82 -2.74
N ALA A 19 34.35 -45.95 -2.27
CA ALA A 19 33.55 -46.10 -1.08
C ALA A 19 34.44 -45.86 0.17
N VAL A 20 34.10 -44.84 0.96
CA VAL A 20 34.58 -44.73 2.35
C VAL A 20 33.35 -44.62 3.23
N SER A 21 33.04 -45.71 3.91
CA SER A 21 32.08 -45.76 4.98
C SER A 21 32.62 -45.00 6.19
N ILE A 22 32.10 -43.82 6.44
CA ILE A 22 32.32 -43.12 7.72
C ILE A 22 31.00 -43.19 8.48
N CYS A 23 31.00 -43.99 9.52
CA CYS A 23 29.92 -44.05 10.51
C CYS A 23 29.88 -42.70 11.24
N SER A 24 28.94 -41.85 10.84
CA SER A 24 28.68 -40.58 11.55
C SER A 24 27.53 -40.80 12.49
N ALA A 25 27.81 -40.75 13.76
CA ALA A 25 26.84 -40.69 14.85
C ALA A 25 25.91 -39.50 14.60
N GLN A 26 24.63 -39.79 14.39
CA GLN A 26 23.58 -38.78 14.37
C GLN A 26 23.40 -38.25 15.79
N SER A 27 24.03 -37.12 16.08
CA SER A 27 23.64 -36.31 17.22
C SER A 27 22.28 -35.67 16.88
N SER A 28 21.25 -36.17 17.49
CA SER A 28 19.90 -35.58 17.43
C SER A 28 19.94 -34.25 18.19
N ALA A 29 20.30 -33.19 17.49
CA ALA A 29 20.07 -31.83 17.99
C ALA A 29 18.56 -31.60 18.02
N SER A 30 17.96 -31.82 19.16
CA SER A 30 16.62 -31.37 19.49
C SER A 30 16.62 -29.84 19.34
N ALA A 31 16.09 -29.35 18.22
CA ALA A 31 15.83 -27.92 18.06
C ALA A 31 14.79 -27.54 19.10
N ALA A 32 15.25 -26.95 20.18
CA ALA A 32 14.36 -26.30 21.14
C ALA A 32 13.61 -25.21 20.37
N VAL A 33 12.33 -25.46 20.10
CA VAL A 33 11.42 -24.42 19.64
C VAL A 33 11.32 -23.43 20.78
N THR A 34 12.11 -22.35 20.69
CA THR A 34 11.98 -21.21 21.57
C THR A 34 10.64 -20.56 21.22
N THR A 35 9.59 -20.95 21.90
CA THR A 35 8.33 -20.23 21.89
C THR A 35 8.62 -18.86 22.49
N THR A 36 8.84 -17.87 21.62
CA THR A 36 8.92 -16.48 22.02
C THR A 36 7.57 -16.13 22.60
N ALA A 37 7.44 -16.17 23.91
CA ALA A 37 6.27 -15.68 24.59
C ALA A 37 6.06 -14.23 24.14
N ALA A 38 4.96 -13.98 23.47
CA ALA A 38 4.59 -12.62 23.09
C ALA A 38 4.52 -11.81 24.39
N THR A 39 5.48 -10.91 24.56
CA THR A 39 5.51 -9.98 25.69
C THR A 39 4.22 -9.20 25.64
N GLN A 40 3.32 -9.41 26.57
CA GLN A 40 2.09 -8.64 26.67
C GLN A 40 2.47 -7.16 26.80
N SER A 41 2.10 -6.39 25.80
CA SER A 41 2.34 -4.95 25.81
C SER A 41 1.67 -4.35 27.05
N THR A 42 2.45 -3.66 27.89
CA THR A 42 1.97 -2.91 29.05
C THR A 42 1.26 -1.61 28.67
N ALA A 43 1.18 -1.31 27.37
CA ALA A 43 0.48 -0.13 26.87
C ALA A 43 -0.99 -0.12 27.31
N PRO A 44 -1.53 1.04 27.69
CA PRO A 44 -2.91 1.20 28.10
C PRO A 44 -3.92 1.11 26.95
N TYR A 45 -3.47 0.73 25.76
CA TYR A 45 -4.27 0.62 24.54
C TYR A 45 -3.83 -0.57 23.70
N THR A 46 -4.70 -0.95 22.78
CA THR A 46 -4.39 -1.84 21.63
C THR A 46 -4.31 -1.03 20.36
N GLU A 47 -3.37 -1.39 19.50
CA GLU A 47 -3.19 -0.76 18.19
C GLU A 47 -4.17 -1.33 17.18
N GLY A 48 -4.79 -0.45 16.39
CA GLY A 48 -5.67 -0.76 15.28
C GLY A 48 -5.04 -0.44 13.92
N GLY A 49 -5.88 -0.16 12.94
CA GLY A 49 -5.49 0.24 11.59
C GLY A 49 -4.73 1.57 11.54
N VAL A 50 -4.15 1.82 10.39
CA VAL A 50 -3.43 3.07 10.11
C VAL A 50 -4.24 3.87 9.11
N TRP A 51 -4.58 5.10 9.48
CA TRP A 51 -5.34 6.03 8.67
C TRP A 51 -4.43 7.08 8.02
N GLN A 52 -4.46 7.16 6.70
CA GLN A 52 -4.00 8.33 5.98
C GLN A 52 -5.17 9.32 5.83
N ILE A 53 -4.97 10.54 6.30
CA ILE A 53 -6.00 11.56 6.37
C ILE A 53 -5.54 12.77 5.58
N THR A 54 -6.26 13.13 4.52
CA THR A 54 -6.03 14.34 3.73
C THR A 54 -7.08 15.39 4.08
N MET A 55 -6.62 16.54 4.52
CA MET A 55 -7.45 17.70 4.85
C MET A 55 -7.62 18.56 3.60
N VAL A 56 -8.85 18.71 3.17
CA VAL A 56 -9.19 19.43 1.95
C VAL A 56 -10.10 20.59 2.27
N LYS A 57 -9.87 21.71 1.59
CA LYS A 57 -10.74 22.86 1.57
C LYS A 57 -11.27 23.05 0.16
N THR A 58 -12.58 23.05 0.00
CA THR A 58 -13.21 23.39 -1.27
C THR A 58 -13.21 24.89 -1.51
N LYS A 59 -13.07 25.29 -2.76
CA LYS A 59 -13.21 26.71 -3.12
C LYS A 59 -14.69 27.11 -3.07
N PRO A 60 -14.97 28.40 -2.77
CA PRO A 60 -16.35 28.86 -2.65
C PRO A 60 -17.21 28.43 -3.85
N GLY A 61 -18.33 27.76 -3.58
CA GLY A 61 -19.27 27.28 -4.59
C GLY A 61 -18.84 26.03 -5.34
N MET A 62 -17.67 25.42 -5.05
CA MET A 62 -17.13 24.26 -5.78
C MET A 62 -17.28 22.94 -5.03
N SER A 63 -17.98 22.92 -3.90
CA SER A 63 -18.13 21.72 -3.07
C SER A 63 -18.78 20.56 -3.83
N ASP A 64 -19.90 20.80 -4.50
CA ASP A 64 -20.61 19.77 -5.27
C ASP A 64 -19.78 19.24 -6.44
N ASP A 65 -19.05 20.11 -7.12
CA ASP A 65 -18.19 19.69 -8.24
C ASP A 65 -17.01 18.87 -7.75
N TYR A 66 -16.48 19.20 -6.57
CA TYR A 66 -15.46 18.39 -5.93
C TYR A 66 -15.99 17.02 -5.49
N LEU A 67 -17.19 16.95 -4.88
CA LEU A 67 -17.83 15.67 -4.51
C LEU A 67 -18.11 14.79 -5.73
N LYS A 68 -18.55 15.37 -6.86
CA LYS A 68 -18.68 14.62 -8.12
C LYS A 68 -17.34 14.09 -8.63
N ALA A 69 -16.27 14.87 -8.50
CA ALA A 69 -14.92 14.43 -8.87
C ALA A 69 -14.42 13.31 -7.94
N LEU A 70 -14.70 13.38 -6.64
CA LEU A 70 -14.38 12.32 -5.67
C LEU A 70 -15.11 11.01 -6.00
N ALA A 71 -16.39 11.07 -6.38
CA ALA A 71 -17.14 9.88 -6.77
C ALA A 71 -16.50 9.17 -7.97
N LYS A 72 -15.98 9.93 -8.93
CA LYS A 72 -15.31 9.38 -10.11
C LYS A 72 -13.92 8.81 -9.85
N ILE A 73 -13.15 9.47 -8.99
CA ILE A 73 -11.72 9.21 -8.84
C ILE A 73 -11.46 8.50 -7.51
N PHE A 74 -11.70 9.17 -6.39
CA PHE A 74 -11.37 8.67 -5.06
C PHE A 74 -12.15 7.39 -4.74
N LYS A 75 -13.47 7.40 -4.96
CA LYS A 75 -14.30 6.22 -4.71
C LYS A 75 -13.88 5.05 -5.60
N SER A 76 -13.77 5.24 -6.91
CA SER A 76 -13.49 4.15 -7.84
C SER A 76 -12.12 3.51 -7.60
N THR A 77 -11.08 4.31 -7.32
CA THR A 77 -9.74 3.78 -7.03
C THR A 77 -9.69 3.07 -5.69
N ASN A 78 -10.36 3.60 -4.65
CA ASN A 78 -10.37 2.99 -3.33
C ASN A 78 -11.26 1.74 -3.26
N ASP A 79 -12.37 1.68 -4.00
CA ASP A 79 -13.17 0.46 -4.13
C ASP A 79 -12.31 -0.68 -4.73
N GLU A 80 -11.52 -0.38 -5.76
CA GLU A 80 -10.63 -1.37 -6.37
C GLU A 80 -9.47 -1.76 -5.43
N ALA A 81 -8.86 -0.78 -4.74
CA ALA A 81 -7.80 -1.04 -3.76
C ALA A 81 -8.31 -1.90 -2.58
N LYS A 82 -9.54 -1.65 -2.12
CA LYS A 82 -10.21 -2.45 -1.09
C LYS A 82 -10.51 -3.87 -1.58
N ARG A 83 -10.97 -4.02 -2.81
CA ARG A 83 -11.21 -5.32 -3.44
C ARG A 83 -9.92 -6.16 -3.55
N GLN A 84 -8.78 -5.50 -3.76
CA GLN A 84 -7.46 -6.14 -3.83
C GLN A 84 -6.82 -6.36 -2.46
N GLY A 85 -7.44 -5.90 -1.36
CA GLY A 85 -6.91 -6.03 -0.02
C GLY A 85 -5.70 -5.12 0.28
N ILE A 86 -5.48 -4.09 -0.53
CA ILE A 86 -4.42 -3.10 -0.32
C ILE A 86 -4.79 -2.17 0.83
N ILE A 87 -6.07 -1.80 0.91
CA ILE A 87 -6.64 -0.99 1.99
C ILE A 87 -7.75 -1.77 2.70
N THR A 88 -8.00 -1.43 3.96
CA THR A 88 -9.07 -2.03 4.77
C THR A 88 -10.39 -1.30 4.58
N ASP A 89 -10.33 0.02 4.64
CA ASP A 89 -11.52 0.88 4.48
C ASP A 89 -11.13 2.27 3.96
N TYR A 90 -12.13 3.05 3.57
CA TYR A 90 -11.97 4.47 3.30
C TYR A 90 -13.23 5.23 3.67
N LYS A 91 -13.08 6.50 4.06
CA LYS A 91 -14.19 7.37 4.46
C LYS A 91 -13.99 8.77 3.91
N ILE A 92 -15.09 9.45 3.69
CA ILE A 92 -15.13 10.88 3.39
C ILE A 92 -16.01 11.51 4.46
N LEU A 93 -15.45 12.46 5.19
CA LEU A 93 -16.22 13.30 6.11
C LEU A 93 -16.33 14.68 5.48
N ALA A 94 -17.54 15.19 5.38
CA ALA A 94 -17.83 16.53 4.90
C ALA A 94 -18.51 17.31 6.03
N GLY A 95 -18.14 18.58 6.18
CA GLY A 95 -18.66 19.46 7.20
C GLY A 95 -18.46 20.92 6.82
N ASP A 96 -18.63 21.79 7.78
CA ASP A 96 -18.40 23.22 7.62
C ASP A 96 -17.04 23.61 8.19
N ALA A 97 -16.27 24.39 7.45
CA ALA A 97 -15.00 24.95 7.93
C ALA A 97 -15.28 25.96 9.06
N ALA A 98 -14.63 25.79 10.20
CA ALA A 98 -14.79 26.70 11.34
C ALA A 98 -14.14 28.08 11.10
N THR A 99 -13.10 28.15 10.27
CA THR A 99 -12.38 29.36 9.89
C THR A 99 -12.01 29.34 8.42
N GLN A 100 -11.52 30.45 7.90
CA GLN A 100 -11.02 30.53 6.52
C GLN A 100 -9.82 29.61 6.24
N GLN A 101 -9.07 29.21 7.26
CA GLN A 101 -7.91 28.33 7.17
C GLN A 101 -8.22 26.87 7.46
N ASP A 102 -9.47 26.57 7.82
CA ASP A 102 -9.92 25.23 8.16
C ASP A 102 -10.36 24.43 6.90
N TYR A 103 -10.37 23.10 7.02
CA TYR A 103 -10.88 22.20 6.01
C TYR A 103 -12.39 22.01 6.17
N ASP A 104 -13.04 21.64 5.08
CA ASP A 104 -14.45 21.25 5.02
C ASP A 104 -14.64 19.77 4.64
N ILE A 105 -13.58 19.13 4.14
CA ILE A 105 -13.62 17.70 3.78
C ILE A 105 -12.36 16.99 4.33
N LEU A 106 -12.58 15.82 4.94
CA LEU A 106 -11.53 14.85 5.25
C LEU A 106 -11.67 13.63 4.34
N LEU A 107 -10.59 13.32 3.64
CA LEU A 107 -10.46 12.06 2.93
C LEU A 107 -9.62 11.12 3.79
N MET A 108 -10.14 9.94 4.10
CA MET A 108 -9.51 8.99 5.00
C MET A 108 -9.38 7.64 4.31
N VAL A 109 -8.18 7.05 4.35
CA VAL A 109 -7.90 5.71 3.83
C VAL A 109 -7.27 4.88 4.93
N GLU A 110 -7.82 3.71 5.21
CA GLU A 110 -7.34 2.80 6.23
C GLU A 110 -6.47 1.69 5.64
N TYR A 111 -5.32 1.48 6.26
CA TYR A 111 -4.40 0.37 5.99
C TYR A 111 -4.35 -0.57 7.20
N PRO A 112 -4.14 -1.89 7.00
CA PRO A 112 -4.12 -2.84 8.11
C PRO A 112 -3.02 -2.56 9.14
N ASN A 113 -1.89 -1.98 8.73
CA ASN A 113 -0.75 -1.62 9.59
C ASN A 113 0.21 -0.70 8.84
N MET A 114 1.27 -0.24 9.52
CA MET A 114 2.29 0.64 8.92
C MET A 114 3.07 -0.04 7.79
N ALA A 115 3.34 -1.34 7.88
CA ALA A 115 4.07 -2.08 6.85
C ALA A 115 3.29 -2.17 5.52
N ALA A 116 1.98 -1.99 5.54
CA ALA A 116 1.16 -1.94 4.33
C ALA A 116 1.50 -0.74 3.43
N LEU A 117 2.11 0.29 4.00
CA LEU A 117 2.56 1.49 3.26
C LEU A 117 3.86 1.23 2.47
N ASP A 118 4.59 0.15 2.79
CA ASP A 118 5.82 -0.21 2.07
C ASP A 118 5.47 -0.68 0.66
N GLY A 119 6.12 -0.09 -0.35
CA GLY A 119 5.85 -0.38 -1.76
C GLY A 119 4.40 -0.06 -2.19
N LEU A 120 3.70 0.84 -1.47
CA LEU A 120 2.31 1.17 -1.75
C LEU A 120 2.12 1.67 -3.18
N ARG A 121 3.07 2.46 -3.70
CA ARG A 121 3.01 2.98 -5.06
C ARG A 121 2.94 1.86 -6.09
N ASP A 122 3.80 0.85 -5.97
CA ASP A 122 3.84 -0.28 -6.91
C ASP A 122 2.51 -1.06 -6.92
N LYS A 123 1.78 -1.04 -5.81
CA LYS A 123 0.46 -1.68 -5.67
C LYS A 123 -0.67 -0.81 -6.23
N THR A 124 -0.55 0.51 -6.14
CA THR A 124 -1.62 1.46 -6.50
C THR A 124 -1.51 2.03 -7.90
N ASP A 125 -0.29 2.16 -8.45
CA ASP A 125 -0.09 2.67 -9.83
C ASP A 125 -0.86 1.85 -10.89
N PRO A 126 -0.91 0.50 -10.83
CA PRO A 126 -1.73 -0.28 -11.77
C PRO A 126 -3.23 0.02 -11.65
N ILE A 127 -3.72 0.31 -10.45
CA ILE A 127 -5.11 0.71 -10.23
C ILE A 127 -5.38 2.08 -10.87
N GLY A 128 -4.47 3.04 -10.63
CA GLY A 128 -4.52 4.34 -11.24
C GLY A 128 -4.55 4.25 -12.78
N ALA A 129 -3.65 3.47 -13.36
CA ALA A 129 -3.59 3.25 -14.81
C ALA A 129 -4.88 2.64 -15.37
N LYS A 130 -5.46 1.66 -14.67
CA LYS A 130 -6.70 0.99 -15.07
C LYS A 130 -7.93 1.91 -14.98
N MET A 131 -8.03 2.70 -13.91
CA MET A 131 -9.23 3.46 -13.57
C MET A 131 -9.23 4.88 -14.14
N LEU A 132 -8.05 5.50 -14.26
CA LEU A 132 -7.90 6.91 -14.60
C LEU A 132 -7.14 7.14 -15.91
N GLY A 133 -6.59 6.06 -16.51
CA GLY A 133 -5.85 6.12 -17.75
C GLY A 133 -4.35 6.40 -17.58
N THR A 134 -3.75 6.97 -18.62
CA THR A 134 -2.29 7.23 -18.67
C THR A 134 -1.83 8.20 -17.58
N GLU A 135 -0.54 8.22 -17.28
CA GLU A 135 0.04 9.18 -16.34
C GLU A 135 -0.27 10.64 -16.70
N ASP A 136 -0.27 10.97 -18.00
CA ASP A 136 -0.64 12.31 -18.45
C ASP A 136 -2.09 12.65 -18.15
N GLN A 137 -3.01 11.71 -18.36
CA GLN A 137 -4.42 11.89 -18.01
C GLN A 137 -4.59 12.04 -16.50
N GLN A 138 -3.92 11.23 -15.70
CA GLN A 138 -3.95 11.32 -14.24
C GLN A 138 -3.41 12.68 -13.75
N ARG A 139 -2.31 13.15 -14.35
CA ARG A 139 -1.72 14.46 -14.04
C ARG A 139 -2.68 15.60 -14.40
N GLN A 140 -3.30 15.55 -15.57
CA GLN A 140 -4.32 16.55 -15.96
C GLN A 140 -5.50 16.58 -15.00
N LEU A 141 -6.00 15.41 -14.57
CA LEU A 141 -7.04 15.32 -13.56
C LEU A 141 -6.58 15.89 -12.21
N ALA A 142 -5.32 15.67 -11.83
CA ALA A 142 -4.77 16.24 -10.59
C ALA A 142 -4.68 17.77 -10.65
N VAL A 143 -4.17 18.32 -11.76
CA VAL A 143 -4.09 19.77 -11.97
C VAL A 143 -5.48 20.41 -11.97
N LYS A 144 -6.43 19.83 -12.72
CA LYS A 144 -7.80 20.34 -12.78
C LYS A 144 -8.48 20.38 -11.41
N ARG A 145 -8.17 19.46 -10.52
CA ARG A 145 -8.72 19.46 -9.15
C ARG A 145 -8.20 20.62 -8.31
N LEU A 146 -7.02 21.19 -8.60
CA LEU A 146 -6.51 22.35 -7.88
C LEU A 146 -7.33 23.62 -8.15
N GLU A 147 -8.10 23.63 -9.24
CA GLU A 147 -8.99 24.74 -9.56
C GLU A 147 -10.22 24.81 -8.63
N ILE A 148 -10.61 23.67 -8.03
CA ILE A 148 -11.83 23.54 -7.22
C ILE A 148 -11.57 23.26 -5.75
N ARG A 149 -10.31 22.99 -5.35
CA ARG A 149 -9.94 22.70 -3.96
C ARG A 149 -8.51 23.08 -3.66
N ASP A 150 -8.20 23.22 -2.37
CA ASP A 150 -6.86 23.29 -1.80
C ASP A 150 -6.64 22.09 -0.87
N ILE A 151 -5.44 21.53 -0.86
CA ILE A 151 -5.02 20.54 0.14
C ILE A 151 -4.32 21.31 1.24
N LEU A 152 -4.86 21.26 2.45
CA LEU A 152 -4.30 21.94 3.62
C LEU A 152 -3.22 21.12 4.32
N GLY A 153 -3.24 19.81 4.13
CA GLY A 153 -2.23 18.92 4.68
C GLY A 153 -2.67 17.46 4.69
N ASP A 154 -1.71 16.60 5.00
CA ASP A 154 -1.89 15.16 5.15
C ASP A 154 -1.35 14.70 6.50
N LYS A 155 -2.00 13.71 7.10
CA LYS A 155 -1.58 13.07 8.35
C LYS A 155 -1.68 11.56 8.22
N THR A 156 -0.73 10.86 8.85
CA THR A 156 -0.84 9.43 9.10
C THR A 156 -1.07 9.23 10.59
N MET A 157 -2.15 8.56 10.94
CA MET A 157 -2.54 8.31 12.33
C MET A 157 -2.85 6.82 12.52
N ARG A 158 -2.57 6.31 13.72
CA ARG A 158 -2.96 4.95 14.09
C ARG A 158 -4.21 5.00 14.95
N GLU A 159 -5.16 4.16 14.61
CA GLU A 159 -6.31 3.90 15.49
C GLU A 159 -5.84 3.18 16.74
N ILE A 160 -6.35 3.57 17.88
CA ILE A 160 -6.10 2.90 19.16
C ILE A 160 -7.42 2.65 19.90
N THR A 161 -7.48 1.50 20.58
CA THR A 161 -8.58 1.19 21.50
C THR A 161 -8.04 1.17 22.92
N LEU A 162 -8.59 1.99 23.80
CA LEU A 162 -8.23 2.00 25.23
C LEU A 162 -8.66 0.69 25.89
N LYS A 163 -7.81 0.20 26.81
CA LYS A 163 -8.08 -1.00 27.60
C LYS A 163 -8.95 -0.68 28.82
#